data_3f1429442d503be17f6bdff8cf51467f
#
_entry.id   3f1429442d503be17f6bdff8cf51467f
#
_cell.length_a   1.000
_cell.length_b   1.000
_cell.length_c   1.000
_cell.angle_alpha   90.00
_cell.angle_beta   90.00
_cell.angle_gamma   90.00
#
_symmetry.space_group_name_H-M   'P 1'
#
loop_
_entity.id
_entity.type
_entity.pdbx_description
1 polymer ?
#
loop_
_entity_poly.entity_id
_entity_poly.type
_entity_poly.pdbx_seq_one_letter_code
_entity_poly.pdbx_strand_id
1 'polypeptide(L)'
;MEYNFKEIESKWQRRWQEDKTYKVETDPSRPKFYVLDMFPYPSGAGLHVGHPLGYIASDIYSRYKRQKGFNVLHPMGYDAFGLPAEQYAIQTGQHPAVTTEQNIARYREQLDKIGFSFDWDREVRTCDPGYYKWTQWAFLKMFGSYYCNDRQQARPIEELTAAFERNGTEGLNVACTQELHFTAEEWRAMSEAEKEQTLQNYRLAFRADTMVNWCAKLGKIGRASCRERV
;
A
#
# COMPACT_ATOMS: atom_id res chain seq x y z
N MET A 1 -10.30 -49.77 5.28
CA MET A 1 -10.99 -48.45 5.13
C MET A 1 -10.06 -47.59 4.30
N GLU A 2 -10.48 -47.18 3.13
CA GLU A 2 -9.68 -46.32 2.27
C GLU A 2 -9.75 -44.87 2.82
N TYR A 3 -8.59 -44.23 2.98
CA TYR A 3 -8.51 -42.87 3.51
C TYR A 3 -8.93 -41.86 2.42
N ASN A 4 -10.17 -41.34 2.52
CA ASN A 4 -10.71 -40.34 1.59
C ASN A 4 -10.30 -38.92 1.99
N PHE A 5 -9.08 -38.52 1.61
CA PHE A 5 -8.54 -37.20 1.94
C PHE A 5 -9.36 -36.04 1.36
N LYS A 6 -9.93 -36.19 0.17
CA LYS A 6 -10.73 -35.10 -0.46
C LYS A 6 -11.98 -34.76 0.32
N GLU A 7 -12.66 -35.77 0.85
CA GLU A 7 -13.85 -35.57 1.68
C GLU A 7 -13.50 -34.92 3.02
N ILE A 8 -12.41 -35.39 3.63
CA ILE A 8 -11.92 -34.87 4.91
C ILE A 8 -11.50 -33.42 4.77
N GLU A 9 -10.70 -33.08 3.75
CA GLU A 9 -10.25 -31.71 3.47
C GLU A 9 -11.44 -30.78 3.23
N SER A 10 -12.37 -31.14 2.34
CA SER A 10 -13.56 -30.35 2.04
C SER A 10 -14.43 -30.11 3.27
N LYS A 11 -14.58 -31.12 4.13
CA LYS A 11 -15.32 -31.01 5.39
C LYS A 11 -14.68 -29.98 6.33
N TRP A 12 -13.36 -30.08 6.53
CA TRP A 12 -12.67 -29.18 7.46
C TRP A 12 -12.53 -27.76 6.95
N GLN A 13 -12.25 -27.56 5.66
CA GLN A 13 -12.21 -26.24 5.03
C GLN A 13 -13.55 -25.51 5.20
N ARG A 14 -14.68 -26.19 4.94
CA ARG A 14 -16.01 -25.65 5.16
C ARG A 14 -16.21 -25.26 6.63
N ARG A 15 -15.88 -26.16 7.55
CA ARG A 15 -16.03 -25.91 8.99
C ARG A 15 -15.20 -24.72 9.47
N TRP A 16 -13.96 -24.57 9.01
CA TRP A 16 -13.11 -23.42 9.36
C TRP A 16 -13.72 -22.09 8.90
N GLN A 17 -14.39 -22.08 7.75
CA GLN A 17 -15.09 -20.90 7.25
C GLN A 17 -16.37 -20.60 8.07
N GLU A 18 -17.21 -21.61 8.31
CA GLU A 18 -18.46 -21.47 9.06
C GLU A 18 -18.21 -21.04 10.51
N ASP A 19 -17.25 -21.68 11.19
CA ASP A 19 -16.90 -21.41 12.58
C ASP A 19 -15.99 -20.16 12.73
N LYS A 20 -15.55 -19.55 11.63
CA LYS A 20 -14.55 -18.47 11.61
C LYS A 20 -13.33 -18.78 12.47
N THR A 21 -12.81 -20.00 12.37
CA THR A 21 -11.80 -20.59 13.26
C THR A 21 -10.56 -19.72 13.44
N TYR A 22 -10.20 -18.93 12.43
CA TYR A 22 -9.00 -18.10 12.43
C TYR A 22 -9.25 -16.63 12.70
N LYS A 23 -10.52 -16.26 12.96
CA LYS A 23 -10.87 -14.90 13.37
C LYS A 23 -10.17 -14.55 14.68
N VAL A 24 -9.60 -13.36 14.76
CA VAL A 24 -8.94 -12.85 15.96
C VAL A 24 -9.66 -11.60 16.48
N GLU A 25 -9.91 -11.59 17.77
CA GLU A 25 -10.38 -10.41 18.50
C GLU A 25 -9.26 -9.89 19.42
N THR A 26 -9.34 -8.63 19.81
CA THR A 26 -8.38 -8.07 20.76
C THR A 26 -8.56 -8.72 22.13
N ASP A 27 -7.56 -9.47 22.56
CA ASP A 27 -7.56 -10.18 23.85
C ASP A 27 -6.26 -9.82 24.62
N PRO A 28 -6.35 -8.96 25.66
CA PRO A 28 -5.20 -8.56 26.45
C PRO A 28 -4.65 -9.67 27.35
N SER A 29 -5.43 -10.75 27.60
CA SER A 29 -5.00 -11.87 28.44
C SER A 29 -4.04 -12.82 27.75
N ARG A 30 -3.92 -12.73 26.42
CA ARG A 30 -3.07 -13.61 25.60
C ARG A 30 -1.93 -12.82 24.96
N PRO A 31 -0.73 -13.39 24.86
CA PRO A 31 0.37 -12.76 24.15
C PRO A 31 0.02 -12.59 22.67
N LYS A 32 0.23 -11.38 22.15
CA LYS A 32 -0.07 -11.04 20.75
C LYS A 32 1.01 -11.57 19.82
N PHE A 33 0.59 -12.02 18.66
CA PHE A 33 1.48 -12.35 17.57
C PHE A 33 0.90 -11.91 16.22
N TYR A 34 1.69 -11.25 15.40
CA TYR A 34 1.30 -10.74 14.11
C TYR A 34 2.13 -11.40 13.01
N VAL A 35 1.46 -11.99 12.04
CA VAL A 35 2.08 -12.57 10.84
C VAL A 35 1.56 -11.82 9.63
N LEU A 36 2.46 -11.23 8.86
CA LEU A 36 2.12 -10.47 7.67
C LEU A 36 2.75 -11.12 6.43
N ASP A 37 1.91 -11.42 5.46
CA ASP A 37 2.31 -11.85 4.13
C ASP A 37 2.28 -10.69 3.14
N MET A 38 3.05 -10.80 2.06
CA MET A 38 2.95 -9.89 0.93
C MET A 38 1.64 -10.17 0.18
N PHE A 39 0.78 -9.18 0.10
CA PHE A 39 -0.50 -9.31 -0.61
C PHE A 39 -0.28 -9.52 -2.11
N PRO A 40 -0.97 -10.48 -2.73
CA PRO A 40 -0.86 -10.71 -4.17
C PRO A 40 -1.52 -9.59 -4.96
N TYR A 41 -0.99 -9.33 -6.16
CA TYR A 41 -1.70 -8.53 -7.17
C TYR A 41 -2.76 -9.40 -7.85
N PRO A 42 -4.04 -9.03 -7.84
CA PRO A 42 -5.09 -9.77 -8.55
C PRO A 42 -5.08 -9.44 -10.06
N SER A 43 -3.91 -9.53 -10.70
CA SER A 43 -3.66 -9.13 -12.09
C SER A 43 -3.88 -10.25 -13.11
N GLY A 44 -4.11 -11.47 -12.65
CA GLY A 44 -4.32 -12.64 -13.51
C GLY A 44 -5.48 -13.49 -13.05
N ALA A 45 -5.86 -14.47 -13.88
CA ALA A 45 -7.00 -15.36 -13.64
C ALA A 45 -6.81 -16.37 -12.49
N GLY A 46 -5.76 -16.23 -11.69
CA GLY A 46 -5.49 -17.08 -10.53
C GLY A 46 -4.06 -16.95 -10.02
N LEU A 47 -3.81 -17.61 -8.88
CA LEU A 47 -2.50 -17.68 -8.24
C LEU A 47 -1.51 -18.47 -9.13
N HIS A 48 -0.26 -18.04 -9.15
CA HIS A 48 0.85 -18.86 -9.62
C HIS A 48 1.57 -19.53 -8.43
N VAL A 49 2.37 -20.55 -8.70
CA VAL A 49 3.06 -21.36 -7.66
C VAL A 49 3.96 -20.54 -6.73
N GLY A 50 4.43 -19.38 -7.14
CA GLY A 50 5.23 -18.48 -6.30
C GLY A 50 4.46 -17.85 -5.15
N HIS A 51 3.13 -17.68 -5.26
CA HIS A 51 2.32 -17.13 -4.17
C HIS A 51 2.28 -18.07 -2.95
N PRO A 52 1.85 -19.35 -3.10
CA PRO A 52 1.82 -20.28 -1.97
C PRO A 52 3.19 -20.52 -1.33
N LEU A 53 4.26 -20.41 -2.10
CA LEU A 53 5.62 -20.66 -1.57
C LEU A 53 5.95 -19.80 -0.34
N GLY A 54 5.60 -18.51 -0.36
CA GLY A 54 5.75 -17.64 0.80
C GLY A 54 4.72 -17.93 1.90
N TYR A 55 3.46 -18.11 1.49
CA TYR A 55 2.33 -18.24 2.43
C TYR A 55 2.35 -19.55 3.23
N ILE A 56 2.92 -20.63 2.70
CA ILE A 56 3.03 -21.91 3.41
C ILE A 56 3.88 -21.75 4.68
N ALA A 57 5.03 -21.06 4.59
CA ALA A 57 5.92 -20.89 5.74
C ALA A 57 5.26 -20.05 6.84
N SER A 58 4.64 -18.94 6.49
CA SER A 58 3.93 -18.05 7.42
C SER A 58 2.71 -18.74 8.04
N ASP A 59 1.96 -19.53 7.27
CA ASP A 59 0.82 -20.28 7.77
C ASP A 59 1.23 -21.37 8.78
N ILE A 60 2.26 -22.14 8.51
CA ILE A 60 2.81 -23.12 9.45
C ILE A 60 3.18 -22.43 10.77
N TYR A 61 3.86 -21.29 10.68
CA TYR A 61 4.29 -20.56 11.86
C TYR A 61 3.11 -19.94 12.63
N SER A 62 2.10 -19.44 11.93
CA SER A 62 0.85 -18.95 12.51
C SER A 62 0.12 -20.04 13.30
N ARG A 63 -0.01 -21.24 12.74
CA ARG A 63 -0.62 -22.39 13.40
C ARG A 63 0.16 -22.83 14.63
N TYR A 64 1.49 -22.88 14.53
CA TYR A 64 2.36 -23.19 15.68
C TYR A 64 2.14 -22.18 16.82
N LYS A 65 2.12 -20.89 16.52
CA LYS A 65 1.89 -19.85 17.53
C LYS A 65 0.50 -19.95 18.17
N ARG A 66 -0.54 -20.25 17.40
CA ARG A 66 -1.89 -20.50 17.96
C ARG A 66 -1.90 -21.67 18.93
N GLN A 67 -1.24 -22.79 18.58
CA GLN A 67 -1.10 -23.95 19.45
C GLN A 67 -0.31 -23.65 20.73
N LYS A 68 0.58 -22.65 20.70
CA LYS A 68 1.31 -22.16 21.88
C LYS A 68 0.52 -21.14 22.71
N GLY A 69 -0.76 -20.90 22.39
CA GLY A 69 -1.65 -20.04 23.16
C GLY A 69 -1.56 -18.55 22.80
N PHE A 70 -0.84 -18.16 21.75
CA PHE A 70 -0.81 -16.79 21.29
C PHE A 70 -2.14 -16.37 20.64
N ASN A 71 -2.46 -15.08 20.76
CA ASN A 71 -3.51 -14.43 20.00
C ASN A 71 -2.91 -13.98 18.66
N VAL A 72 -3.15 -14.75 17.59
CA VAL A 72 -2.43 -14.59 16.31
C VAL A 72 -3.30 -13.87 15.30
N LEU A 73 -2.88 -12.67 14.89
CA LEU A 73 -3.40 -11.98 13.73
C LEU A 73 -2.61 -12.38 12.48
N HIS A 74 -3.28 -13.07 11.55
CA HIS A 74 -2.73 -13.46 10.24
C HIS A 74 -3.69 -12.98 9.16
N PRO A 75 -3.62 -11.69 8.77
CA PRO A 75 -4.51 -11.11 7.77
C PRO A 75 -4.04 -11.48 6.36
N MET A 76 -4.95 -11.38 5.41
CA MET A 76 -4.67 -11.43 3.99
C MET A 76 -5.37 -10.28 3.28
N GLY A 77 -4.93 -9.95 2.10
CA GLY A 77 -5.53 -8.91 1.29
C GLY A 77 -5.03 -8.94 -0.14
N TYR A 78 -5.31 -7.88 -0.88
CA TYR A 78 -4.98 -7.75 -2.28
C TYR A 78 -4.42 -6.36 -2.56
N ASP A 79 -3.26 -6.32 -3.21
CA ASP A 79 -2.71 -5.09 -3.77
C ASP A 79 -3.39 -4.85 -5.13
N ALA A 80 -4.51 -4.13 -5.08
CA ALA A 80 -5.52 -4.15 -6.13
C ALA A 80 -5.46 -2.96 -7.09
N PHE A 81 -4.53 -2.02 -6.90
CA PHE A 81 -4.21 -1.01 -7.90
C PHE A 81 -3.08 -1.49 -8.80
N GLY A 82 -3.13 -1.19 -10.10
CA GLY A 82 -1.99 -1.44 -10.95
C GLY A 82 -2.26 -1.43 -12.44
N LEU A 83 -1.19 -1.18 -13.19
CA LEU A 83 -1.17 -1.14 -14.65
C LEU A 83 -1.74 -2.41 -15.34
N PRO A 84 -1.56 -3.64 -14.86
CA PRO A 84 -2.14 -4.80 -15.51
C PRO A 84 -3.66 -4.75 -15.63
N ALA A 85 -4.36 -4.31 -14.60
CA ALA A 85 -5.82 -4.16 -14.64
C ALA A 85 -6.25 -3.03 -15.58
N GLU A 86 -5.51 -1.92 -15.61
CA GLU A 86 -5.76 -0.81 -16.52
C GLU A 86 -5.53 -1.20 -17.99
N GLN A 87 -4.44 -1.91 -18.28
CA GLN A 87 -4.14 -2.39 -19.64
C GLN A 87 -5.21 -3.38 -20.13
N TYR A 88 -5.66 -4.27 -19.26
CA TYR A 88 -6.76 -5.18 -19.60
C TYR A 88 -8.07 -4.42 -19.88
N ALA A 89 -8.35 -3.39 -19.10
CA ALA A 89 -9.51 -2.51 -19.31
C ALA A 89 -9.45 -1.81 -20.67
N ILE A 90 -8.29 -1.28 -21.06
CA ILE A 90 -8.08 -0.65 -22.38
C ILE A 90 -8.32 -1.66 -23.51
N GLN A 91 -7.80 -2.88 -23.37
CA GLN A 91 -7.92 -3.93 -24.40
C GLN A 91 -9.34 -4.45 -24.57
N THR A 92 -10.09 -4.55 -23.48
CA THR A 92 -11.42 -5.19 -23.46
C THR A 92 -12.59 -4.21 -23.40
N GLY A 93 -12.34 -2.93 -23.13
CA GLY A 93 -13.37 -1.93 -22.85
C GLY A 93 -14.10 -2.14 -21.51
N GLN A 94 -13.63 -3.05 -20.67
CA GLN A 94 -14.24 -3.35 -19.37
C GLN A 94 -13.61 -2.50 -18.27
N HIS A 95 -14.43 -1.96 -17.35
CA HIS A 95 -13.91 -1.17 -16.23
C HIS A 95 -12.98 -2.01 -15.33
N PRO A 96 -11.80 -1.49 -14.89
CA PRO A 96 -10.82 -2.24 -14.11
C PRO A 96 -11.38 -2.90 -12.86
N ALA A 97 -12.32 -2.25 -12.17
CA ALA A 97 -12.93 -2.80 -10.96
C ALA A 97 -13.62 -4.15 -11.18
N VAL A 98 -14.29 -4.35 -12.33
CA VAL A 98 -15.00 -5.60 -12.63
C VAL A 98 -14.03 -6.77 -12.70
N THR A 99 -12.94 -6.61 -13.45
CA THR A 99 -11.92 -7.65 -13.59
C THR A 99 -11.19 -7.89 -12.25
N THR A 100 -10.90 -6.81 -11.51
CA THR A 100 -10.26 -6.91 -10.20
C THR A 100 -11.09 -7.72 -9.22
N GLU A 101 -12.41 -7.46 -9.13
CA GLU A 101 -13.31 -8.23 -8.27
C GLU A 101 -13.39 -9.71 -8.65
N GLN A 102 -13.47 -10.01 -9.94
CA GLN A 102 -13.47 -11.39 -10.43
C GLN A 102 -12.17 -12.13 -10.08
N ASN A 103 -11.04 -11.46 -10.24
CA ASN A 103 -9.75 -12.02 -9.89
C ASN A 103 -9.59 -12.21 -8.39
N ILE A 104 -10.01 -11.24 -7.56
CA ILE A 104 -10.02 -11.36 -6.10
C ILE A 104 -10.85 -12.58 -5.67
N ALA A 105 -12.05 -12.73 -6.20
CA ALA A 105 -12.90 -13.89 -5.89
C ALA A 105 -12.20 -15.21 -6.24
N ARG A 106 -11.52 -15.26 -7.39
CA ARG A 106 -10.77 -16.44 -7.81
C ARG A 106 -9.55 -16.73 -6.93
N TYR A 107 -8.79 -15.70 -6.56
CA TYR A 107 -7.65 -15.84 -5.65
C TYR A 107 -8.11 -16.33 -4.28
N ARG A 108 -9.20 -15.75 -3.77
CA ARG A 108 -9.81 -16.17 -2.51
C ARG A 108 -10.19 -17.64 -2.52
N GLU A 109 -10.91 -18.10 -3.54
CA GLU A 109 -11.28 -19.49 -3.72
C GLU A 109 -10.06 -20.43 -3.69
N GLN A 110 -8.98 -20.05 -4.38
CA GLN A 110 -7.76 -20.84 -4.43
C GLN A 110 -7.02 -20.89 -3.07
N LEU A 111 -6.93 -19.78 -2.35
CA LEU A 111 -6.33 -19.71 -1.02
C LEU A 111 -7.13 -20.55 0.00
N ASP A 112 -8.46 -20.48 -0.08
CA ASP A 112 -9.34 -21.30 0.76
C ASP A 112 -9.19 -22.80 0.47
N LYS A 113 -9.03 -23.20 -0.80
CA LYS A 113 -8.78 -24.60 -1.20
C LYS A 113 -7.43 -25.14 -0.71
N ILE A 114 -6.40 -24.29 -0.60
CA ILE A 114 -5.12 -24.67 0.01
C ILE A 114 -5.29 -24.82 1.53
N GLY A 115 -6.27 -24.12 2.12
CA GLY A 115 -6.61 -24.25 3.53
C GLY A 115 -5.76 -23.39 4.45
N PHE A 116 -5.29 -22.24 4.00
CA PHE A 116 -4.54 -21.30 4.83
C PHE A 116 -5.37 -20.77 6.01
N SER A 117 -4.68 -20.43 7.10
CA SER A 117 -5.27 -19.96 8.35
C SER A 117 -5.36 -18.43 8.42
N PHE A 118 -5.82 -17.80 7.33
CA PHE A 118 -6.01 -16.35 7.28
C PHE A 118 -7.26 -15.91 8.04
N ASP A 119 -7.17 -14.75 8.70
CA ASP A 119 -8.33 -14.06 9.26
C ASP A 119 -8.97 -13.19 8.17
N TRP A 120 -9.97 -13.74 7.52
CA TRP A 120 -10.67 -13.06 6.43
C TRP A 120 -11.61 -11.92 6.89
N ASP A 121 -11.93 -11.83 8.17
CA ASP A 121 -12.63 -10.67 8.72
C ASP A 121 -11.71 -9.44 8.74
N ARG A 122 -10.41 -9.64 8.54
CA ARG A 122 -9.35 -8.62 8.38
C ARG A 122 -8.83 -8.52 6.95
N GLU A 123 -9.63 -8.94 5.95
CA GLU A 123 -9.27 -8.78 4.55
C GLU A 123 -9.06 -7.31 4.19
N VAL A 124 -7.99 -7.04 3.44
CA VAL A 124 -7.61 -5.70 2.98
C VAL A 124 -7.61 -5.65 1.46
N ARG A 125 -8.18 -4.60 0.90
CA ARG A 125 -8.13 -4.28 -0.53
C ARG A 125 -7.60 -2.87 -0.69
N THR A 126 -6.44 -2.70 -1.28
CA THR A 126 -5.78 -1.40 -1.37
C THR A 126 -6.54 -0.39 -2.24
N CYS A 127 -7.43 -0.88 -3.13
CA CYS A 127 -8.30 -0.05 -3.95
C CYS A 127 -9.58 0.43 -3.26
N ASP A 128 -9.88 -0.04 -2.05
CA ASP A 128 -11.05 0.43 -1.31
C ASP A 128 -10.85 1.85 -0.79
N PRO A 129 -11.84 2.74 -0.95
CA PRO A 129 -11.77 4.10 -0.40
C PRO A 129 -11.51 4.12 1.11
N GLY A 130 -12.05 3.14 1.85
CA GLY A 130 -11.82 2.97 3.27
C GLY A 130 -10.35 2.72 3.63
N TYR A 131 -9.60 2.10 2.71
CA TYR A 131 -8.17 1.84 2.87
C TYR A 131 -7.33 3.04 2.39
N TYR A 132 -7.44 3.45 1.12
CA TYR A 132 -6.53 4.43 0.54
C TYR A 132 -6.72 5.86 1.08
N LYS A 133 -7.84 6.17 1.71
CA LYS A 133 -8.02 7.46 2.41
C LYS A 133 -6.90 7.78 3.40
N TRP A 134 -6.32 6.74 4.02
CA TRP A 134 -5.22 6.93 4.97
C TRP A 134 -3.91 7.26 4.27
N THR A 135 -3.68 6.71 3.09
CA THR A 135 -2.55 7.09 2.22
C THR A 135 -2.69 8.54 1.77
N GLN A 136 -3.90 8.94 1.35
CA GLN A 136 -4.19 10.33 1.00
C GLN A 136 -4.02 11.27 2.19
N TRP A 137 -4.50 10.88 3.37
CA TRP A 137 -4.31 11.64 4.59
C TRP A 137 -2.82 11.83 4.94
N ALA A 138 -2.03 10.76 4.86
CA ALA A 138 -0.59 10.84 5.10
C ALA A 138 0.10 11.77 4.10
N PHE A 139 -0.26 11.67 2.81
CA PHE A 139 0.24 12.59 1.79
C PHE A 139 -0.10 14.05 2.14
N LEU A 140 -1.35 14.34 2.48
CA LEU A 140 -1.77 15.71 2.83
C LEU A 140 -1.03 16.25 4.05
N LYS A 141 -0.74 15.40 5.04
CA LYS A 141 0.08 15.80 6.20
C LYS A 141 1.52 16.14 5.80
N MET A 142 2.13 15.34 4.95
CA MET A 142 3.47 15.60 4.43
C MET A 142 3.47 16.83 3.49
N PHE A 143 2.46 16.98 2.64
CA PHE A 143 2.31 18.13 1.77
C PHE A 143 2.13 19.44 2.54
N GLY A 144 1.40 19.41 3.67
CA GLY A 144 1.22 20.54 4.59
C GLY A 144 2.40 20.76 5.55
N SER A 145 3.57 20.14 5.30
CA SER A 145 4.71 20.21 6.24
C SER A 145 6.03 20.43 5.52
N TYR A 146 6.96 21.07 6.22
CA TYR A 146 8.39 21.16 5.86
C TYR A 146 9.25 20.53 6.96
N TYR A 147 10.52 20.23 6.70
CA TYR A 147 11.45 19.71 7.69
C TYR A 147 12.40 20.82 8.19
N CYS A 148 12.35 21.10 9.49
CA CYS A 148 13.22 22.05 10.16
C CYS A 148 14.47 21.33 10.67
N ASN A 149 15.65 21.64 10.12
CA ASN A 149 16.91 21.02 10.50
C ASN A 149 17.33 21.39 11.93
N ASP A 150 17.08 22.61 12.37
CA ASP A 150 17.43 23.05 13.73
C ASP A 150 16.65 22.30 14.81
N ARG A 151 15.38 22.00 14.52
CA ARG A 151 14.50 21.28 15.44
C ARG A 151 14.47 19.78 15.20
N GLN A 152 15.08 19.30 14.14
CA GLN A 152 15.11 17.89 13.72
C GLN A 152 13.71 17.27 13.65
N GLN A 153 12.74 18.02 13.12
CA GLN A 153 11.34 17.56 13.02
C GLN A 153 10.57 18.25 11.89
N ALA A 154 9.47 17.59 11.46
CA ALA A 154 8.49 18.18 10.56
C ALA A 154 7.69 19.29 11.28
N ARG A 155 7.43 20.39 10.56
CA ARG A 155 6.66 21.55 11.04
C ARG A 155 5.60 21.92 10.00
N PRO A 156 4.49 22.57 10.41
CA PRO A 156 3.47 23.07 9.49
C PRO A 156 4.06 24.07 8.49
N ILE A 157 3.68 23.93 7.22
CA ILE A 157 4.19 24.78 6.12
C ILE A 157 3.86 26.27 6.33
N GLU A 158 2.79 26.58 7.05
CA GLU A 158 2.38 27.94 7.41
C GLU A 158 3.42 28.67 8.25
N GLU A 159 4.18 27.95 9.07
CA GLU A 159 5.28 28.54 9.84
C GLU A 159 6.41 29.02 8.94
N LEU A 160 6.71 28.24 7.89
CA LEU A 160 7.69 28.60 6.88
C LEU A 160 7.22 29.79 6.03
N THR A 161 5.97 29.78 5.62
CA THR A 161 5.35 30.91 4.91
C THR A 161 5.44 32.20 5.73
N ALA A 162 5.12 32.12 7.01
CA ALA A 162 5.26 33.26 7.91
C ALA A 162 6.73 33.70 8.12
N ALA A 163 7.68 32.81 8.01
CA ALA A 163 9.11 33.17 8.04
C ALA A 163 9.52 33.89 6.76
N PHE A 164 9.06 33.42 5.59
CA PHE A 164 9.31 34.08 4.30
C PHE A 164 8.73 35.50 4.26
N GLU A 165 7.53 35.71 4.82
CA GLU A 165 6.90 37.03 4.92
C GLU A 165 7.74 38.03 5.74
N ARG A 166 8.48 37.54 6.76
CA ARG A 166 9.30 38.39 7.64
C ARG A 166 10.70 38.63 7.11
N ASN A 167 11.39 37.57 6.70
CA ASN A 167 12.83 37.58 6.49
C ASN A 167 13.24 37.01 5.12
N GLY A 168 12.31 36.59 4.28
CA GLY A 168 12.68 35.81 3.09
C GLY A 168 13.31 34.48 3.51
N THR A 169 14.38 34.10 2.83
CA THR A 169 15.14 32.87 3.13
C THR A 169 16.29 33.09 4.12
N GLU A 170 16.51 34.31 4.59
CA GLU A 170 17.63 34.63 5.46
C GLU A 170 17.51 33.92 6.83
N GLY A 171 18.58 33.25 7.26
CA GLY A 171 18.66 32.58 8.55
C GLY A 171 17.83 31.29 8.67
N LEU A 172 17.28 30.77 7.57
CA LEU A 172 16.53 29.53 7.57
C LEU A 172 17.45 28.31 7.38
N ASN A 173 17.30 27.34 8.26
CA ASN A 173 17.96 26.03 8.15
C ASN A 173 16.89 24.94 8.03
N VAL A 174 16.46 24.69 6.80
CA VAL A 174 15.36 23.79 6.44
C VAL A 174 15.76 22.88 5.28
N ALA A 175 15.18 21.68 5.24
CA ALA A 175 15.38 20.80 4.09
C ALA A 175 14.64 21.35 2.85
N CYS A 176 15.31 21.32 1.71
CA CYS A 176 14.76 21.74 0.42
C CYS A 176 15.30 20.89 -0.72
N THR A 177 14.57 20.84 -1.83
CA THR A 177 15.01 20.16 -3.06
C THR A 177 15.94 21.02 -3.88
N GLN A 178 15.76 22.33 -3.82
CA GLN A 178 16.59 23.34 -4.45
C GLN A 178 16.76 24.52 -3.48
N GLU A 179 18.00 24.93 -3.30
CA GLU A 179 18.32 26.10 -2.48
C GLU A 179 17.91 27.36 -3.24
N LEU A 180 17.02 28.14 -2.64
CA LEU A 180 16.52 29.40 -3.19
C LEU A 180 16.90 30.54 -2.26
N HIS A 181 17.18 31.70 -2.85
CA HIS A 181 17.49 32.93 -2.12
C HIS A 181 16.57 34.05 -2.58
N PHE A 182 15.80 34.58 -1.66
CA PHE A 182 14.93 35.74 -1.87
C PHE A 182 14.69 36.49 -0.55
N THR A 183 14.42 37.78 -0.71
CA THR A 183 14.06 38.68 0.41
C THR A 183 12.58 38.58 0.74
N ALA A 184 12.16 39.14 1.90
CA ALA A 184 10.75 39.26 2.25
C ALA A 184 9.95 40.13 1.25
N GLU A 185 10.59 41.12 0.64
CA GLU A 185 9.96 41.98 -0.36
C GLU A 185 9.70 41.23 -1.66
N GLU A 186 10.68 40.46 -2.13
CA GLU A 186 10.55 39.60 -3.30
C GLU A 186 9.47 38.52 -3.07
N TRP A 187 9.45 37.88 -1.91
CA TRP A 187 8.38 36.93 -1.55
C TRP A 187 6.97 37.56 -1.64
N ARG A 188 6.81 38.75 -1.03
CA ARG A 188 5.53 39.47 -1.05
C ARG A 188 5.11 39.93 -2.45
N ALA A 189 6.07 40.19 -3.34
CA ALA A 189 5.82 40.55 -4.72
C ALA A 189 5.43 39.36 -5.61
N MET A 190 5.69 38.14 -5.20
CA MET A 190 5.29 36.93 -5.93
C MET A 190 3.77 36.78 -6.00
N SER A 191 3.29 36.32 -7.14
CA SER A 191 1.90 35.85 -7.27
C SER A 191 1.66 34.59 -6.41
N GLU A 192 0.42 34.26 -6.11
CA GLU A 192 0.07 33.06 -5.36
C GLU A 192 0.57 31.77 -6.04
N ALA A 193 0.59 31.73 -7.38
CA ALA A 193 1.13 30.61 -8.14
C ALA A 193 2.64 30.46 -7.97
N GLU A 194 3.39 31.56 -7.98
CA GLU A 194 4.84 31.57 -7.76
C GLU A 194 5.20 31.18 -6.32
N LYS A 195 4.45 31.70 -5.33
CA LYS A 195 4.59 31.29 -3.93
C LYS A 195 4.37 29.80 -3.76
N GLU A 196 3.30 29.24 -4.32
CA GLU A 196 3.02 27.81 -4.23
C GLU A 196 4.09 26.98 -4.94
N GLN A 197 4.58 27.41 -6.10
CA GLN A 197 5.69 26.75 -6.80
C GLN A 197 6.97 26.77 -5.95
N THR A 198 7.26 27.88 -5.29
CA THR A 198 8.41 28.01 -4.37
C THR A 198 8.26 27.05 -3.18
N LEU A 199 7.09 26.96 -2.57
CA LEU A 199 6.81 26.08 -1.44
C LEU A 199 6.97 24.59 -1.78
N GLN A 200 6.78 24.18 -3.05
CA GLN A 200 7.01 22.78 -3.46
C GLN A 200 8.44 22.32 -3.14
N ASN A 201 9.43 23.23 -3.16
CA ASN A 201 10.83 22.89 -2.83
C ASN A 201 11.04 22.50 -1.35
N TYR A 202 10.13 22.89 -0.48
CA TYR A 202 10.26 22.72 0.97
C TYR A 202 9.31 21.68 1.56
N ARG A 203 8.23 21.33 0.82
CA ARG A 203 7.24 20.34 1.28
C ARG A 203 7.86 18.96 1.39
N LEU A 204 7.49 18.18 2.41
CA LEU A 204 7.94 16.79 2.59
C LEU A 204 7.42 15.83 1.52
N ALA A 205 6.24 16.11 0.99
CA ALA A 205 5.71 15.47 -0.22
C ALA A 205 5.25 16.56 -1.18
N PHE A 206 5.59 16.43 -2.44
CA PHE A 206 5.34 17.48 -3.44
C PHE A 206 5.07 16.87 -4.82
N ARG A 207 4.56 17.70 -5.73
CA ARG A 207 4.35 17.34 -7.12
C ARG A 207 5.57 17.79 -7.93
N ALA A 208 6.12 16.86 -8.71
CA ALA A 208 7.25 17.15 -9.59
C ALA A 208 7.17 16.30 -10.86
N ASP A 209 7.75 16.82 -11.93
CA ASP A 209 8.01 16.04 -13.13
C ASP A 209 9.28 15.22 -12.93
N THR A 210 9.26 13.97 -13.35
CA THR A 210 10.42 13.08 -13.24
C THR A 210 10.53 12.19 -14.46
N MET A 211 11.77 11.77 -14.75
CA MET A 211 12.03 10.83 -15.83
C MET A 211 11.59 9.42 -15.43
N VAL A 212 10.89 8.75 -16.33
CA VAL A 212 10.40 7.38 -16.13
C VAL A 212 10.86 6.48 -17.28
N ASN A 213 10.97 5.18 -17.02
CA ASN A 213 11.18 4.19 -18.06
C ASN A 213 9.87 3.99 -18.82
N TRP A 214 9.77 4.52 -20.01
CA TRP A 214 8.59 4.42 -20.86
C TRP A 214 8.81 3.45 -22.02
N CYS A 215 7.87 2.55 -22.25
CA CYS A 215 7.83 1.68 -23.42
C CYS A 215 6.71 2.12 -24.37
N ALA A 216 7.05 2.76 -25.48
CA ALA A 216 6.07 3.26 -26.45
C ALA A 216 5.23 2.12 -27.08
N LYS A 217 5.82 0.95 -27.31
CA LYS A 217 5.12 -0.22 -27.88
C LYS A 217 4.05 -0.78 -26.94
N LEU A 218 4.29 -0.74 -25.63
CA LEU A 218 3.36 -1.22 -24.61
C LEU A 218 2.45 -0.12 -24.06
N GLY A 219 2.74 1.16 -24.36
CA GLY A 219 1.98 2.31 -23.86
C GLY A 219 1.99 2.43 -22.35
N LYS A 220 3.08 2.00 -21.68
CA LYS A 220 3.14 1.99 -20.21
C LYS A 220 4.53 2.26 -19.66
N ILE A 221 4.57 2.65 -18.38
CA ILE A 221 5.79 2.75 -17.59
C ILE A 221 6.31 1.35 -17.28
N GLY A 222 7.59 1.09 -17.64
CA GLY A 222 8.27 -0.18 -17.35
C GLY A 222 8.95 -0.15 -15.97
N ARG A 223 9.02 -1.29 -15.30
CA ARG A 223 9.93 -1.50 -14.18
C ARG A 223 11.36 -1.71 -14.69
N ALA A 224 12.37 -1.45 -13.86
CA ALA A 224 13.77 -1.72 -14.22
C ALA A 224 13.99 -3.18 -14.66
N SER A 225 13.26 -4.13 -14.06
CA SER A 225 13.27 -5.55 -14.41
C SER A 225 12.59 -5.89 -15.76
N CYS A 226 11.90 -4.94 -16.40
CA CYS A 226 11.31 -5.15 -17.73
C CYS A 226 12.30 -4.95 -18.87
N ARG A 227 13.56 -4.57 -18.60
CA ARG A 227 14.59 -4.37 -19.64
C ARG A 227 14.98 -5.65 -20.40
N GLU A 228 14.73 -6.82 -19.84
CA GLU A 228 15.13 -8.11 -20.41
C GLU A 228 14.04 -8.82 -21.25
N ARG A 229 12.86 -8.20 -21.39
CA ARG A 229 11.73 -8.83 -22.08
C ARG A 229 11.19 -8.05 -23.30
N VAL A 230 12.02 -7.19 -23.88
CA VAL A 230 11.67 -6.49 -25.12
C VAL A 230 12.49 -7.02 -26.27
#